data_dbf3135c4fb6f5c94f4a3e47688ff83c
#
_entry.id   dbf3135c4fb6f5c94f4a3e47688ff83c
#
_cell.length_a   1.000
_cell.length_b   1.000
_cell.length_c   1.000
_cell.angle_alpha   90.00
_cell.angle_beta   90.00
_cell.angle_gamma   90.00
#
_symmetry.space_group_name_H-M   'P 1'
#
loop_
_entity.id
_entity.type
_entity.pdbx_description
1 polymer ?
#
loop_
_entity_poly.entity_id
_entity_poly.type
_entity_poly.pdbx_seq_one_letter_code
_entity_poly.pdbx_strand_id
1 'polypeptide(L)'
;KTIKNYLSAKDPVVSVITMMEPGTGLIRAMAQNRNKMGDNEKGKKWKGETYYNYAVKQSMGGADGYQGGSTFKAFVAAAALDEGLGSYGTINARAHINFKGQVFKTCNGGVKVNKDWTVDNASPSGRMNMWYGTKHSVNTYYVQLEQQAGLCPVTKMAKRLGLEMSSGQDIVASNQNASFTLGSVEVTPLSMVEAYGTFAARGKHCEPIILKSIKAKDGTARDVPSANCKQVISEELADAISKIFQGPYNGGTATSAKVPGVAMAGKTGTVPFNRAVWTMGFTRDLVGAAVISYDSSIDPVGAC
;
A
#
# COMPACT_ATOMS: atom_id res chain seq x y z
N LYS A 1 13.75 -7.63 16.66
CA LYS A 1 15.09 -8.16 16.27
C LYS A 1 15.34 -8.01 14.77
N THR A 2 14.44 -8.40 13.89
CA THR A 2 14.67 -8.47 12.43
C THR A 2 15.16 -7.14 11.83
N ILE A 3 14.49 -6.01 12.11
CA ILE A 3 14.93 -4.71 11.57
C ILE A 3 16.35 -4.38 12.03
N LYS A 4 16.68 -4.60 13.29
CA LYS A 4 17.99 -4.28 13.86
C LYS A 4 19.16 -5.08 13.25
N ASN A 5 18.89 -6.21 12.60
CA ASN A 5 19.91 -6.99 11.93
C ASN A 5 20.37 -6.37 10.61
N TYR A 6 19.56 -5.47 10.04
CA TYR A 6 19.80 -4.88 8.72
C TYR A 6 19.97 -3.36 8.77
N LEU A 7 19.32 -2.70 9.71
CA LEU A 7 19.30 -1.24 9.81
C LEU A 7 19.53 -0.77 11.25
N SER A 8 20.47 0.16 11.40
CA SER A 8 20.73 0.85 12.66
C SER A 8 19.63 1.90 12.92
N ALA A 9 19.43 2.26 14.21
CA ALA A 9 18.59 3.41 14.55
C ALA A 9 19.17 4.75 14.03
N LYS A 10 20.46 4.77 13.70
CA LYS A 10 21.17 5.97 13.22
C LYS A 10 21.27 6.03 11.68
N ASP A 11 20.73 5.05 10.96
CA ASP A 11 20.69 5.13 9.49
C ASP A 11 19.77 6.26 9.04
N PRO A 12 20.06 6.95 7.93
CA PRO A 12 19.23 8.04 7.41
C PRO A 12 17.88 7.58 6.90
N VAL A 13 17.69 6.27 6.75
CA VAL A 13 16.43 5.66 6.34
C VAL A 13 15.63 5.16 7.54
N VAL A 14 14.33 5.29 7.45
CA VAL A 14 13.40 4.65 8.37
C VAL A 14 12.90 3.33 7.78
N SER A 15 12.86 2.29 8.60
CA SER A 15 12.22 1.02 8.26
C SER A 15 11.08 0.73 9.22
N VAL A 16 9.95 0.37 8.67
CA VAL A 16 8.74 0.07 9.44
C VAL A 16 8.18 -1.28 9.00
N ILE A 17 7.77 -2.09 9.97
CA ILE A 17 7.02 -3.33 9.74
C ILE A 17 5.73 -3.24 10.54
N THR A 18 4.61 -3.46 9.87
CA THR A 18 3.28 -3.54 10.50
C THR A 18 2.62 -4.84 10.07
N MET A 19 2.00 -5.55 11.00
CA MET A 19 1.28 -6.80 10.74
C MET A 19 -0.07 -6.80 11.45
N MET A 20 -1.10 -7.31 10.79
CA MET A 20 -2.47 -7.37 11.27
C MET A 20 -3.10 -8.71 10.93
N GLU A 21 -4.03 -9.17 11.76
CA GLU A 21 -4.83 -10.37 11.53
C GLU A 21 -6.05 -10.00 10.68
N PRO A 22 -6.17 -10.56 9.45
CA PRO A 22 -7.31 -10.31 8.58
C PRO A 22 -8.62 -10.75 9.22
N GLY A 23 -9.70 -10.00 8.93
CA GLY A 23 -11.04 -10.35 9.41
C GLY A 23 -11.31 -10.12 10.89
N THR A 24 -10.29 -9.69 11.66
CA THR A 24 -10.41 -9.31 13.08
C THR A 24 -9.94 -7.89 13.37
N GLY A 25 -9.10 -7.30 12.52
CA GLY A 25 -8.46 -5.99 12.72
C GLY A 25 -7.34 -6.00 13.77
N LEU A 26 -7.00 -7.14 14.36
CA LEU A 26 -6.05 -7.20 15.47
C LEU A 26 -4.62 -6.96 14.99
N ILE A 27 -3.98 -5.87 15.45
CA ILE A 27 -2.57 -5.58 15.18
C ILE A 27 -1.71 -6.62 15.91
N ARG A 28 -0.88 -7.34 15.16
CA ARG A 28 0.02 -8.39 15.69
C ARG A 28 1.44 -7.91 15.90
N ALA A 29 1.88 -6.96 15.08
CA ALA A 29 3.19 -6.35 15.23
C ALA A 29 3.18 -4.94 14.63
N MET A 30 3.91 -4.05 15.27
CA MET A 30 4.25 -2.73 14.78
C MET A 30 5.66 -2.40 15.28
N ALA A 31 6.60 -2.23 14.37
CA ALA A 31 7.99 -2.02 14.71
C ALA A 31 8.68 -1.08 13.72
N GLN A 32 9.63 -0.30 14.23
CA GLN A 32 10.47 0.61 13.45
C GLN A 32 11.92 0.54 13.91
N ASN A 33 12.87 1.01 13.08
CA ASN A 33 14.28 1.03 13.47
C ASN A 33 14.61 2.18 14.45
N ARG A 34 13.80 3.22 14.54
CA ARG A 34 13.90 4.26 15.57
C ARG A 34 13.37 3.69 16.89
N ASN A 35 14.22 3.51 17.88
CA ASN A 35 13.91 2.74 19.09
C ASN A 35 14.04 3.56 20.39
N LYS A 36 14.27 4.85 20.29
CA LYS A 36 14.32 5.78 21.40
C LYS A 36 13.45 6.99 21.13
N MET A 37 12.78 7.48 22.16
CA MET A 37 12.06 8.74 22.12
C MET A 37 13.06 9.89 22.27
N GLY A 38 12.89 10.95 21.51
CA GLY A 38 13.69 12.14 21.55
C GLY A 38 13.65 12.93 20.25
N ASP A 39 14.11 14.19 20.32
CA ASP A 39 14.25 15.05 19.16
C ASP A 39 15.66 14.96 18.57
N ASN A 40 15.70 14.96 17.26
CA ASN A 40 16.94 15.16 16.52
C ASN A 40 17.07 16.65 16.26
N GLU A 41 17.83 17.35 17.13
CA GLU A 41 18.03 18.79 17.03
C GLU A 41 18.77 19.14 15.71
N LYS A 42 18.20 20.08 14.94
CA LYS A 42 18.79 20.58 13.71
C LYS A 42 20.21 21.08 13.97
N GLY A 43 21.17 20.63 13.15
CA GLY A 43 22.59 20.98 13.27
C GLY A 43 23.39 20.19 14.31
N LYS A 44 22.78 19.28 15.07
CA LYS A 44 23.48 18.35 15.96
C LYS A 44 23.63 16.97 15.32
N LYS A 45 24.60 16.21 15.83
CA LYS A 45 24.81 14.82 15.37
C LYS A 45 23.55 14.00 15.55
N TRP A 46 23.08 13.37 14.46
CA TRP A 46 21.93 12.48 14.44
C TRP A 46 22.05 11.35 15.47
N LYS A 47 21.05 11.21 16.35
CA LYS A 47 21.04 10.22 17.42
C LYS A 47 20.16 9.00 17.12
N GLY A 48 19.31 9.08 16.08
CA GLY A 48 18.35 8.03 15.75
C GLY A 48 17.13 8.00 16.68
N GLU A 49 16.82 9.12 17.32
CA GLU A 49 15.67 9.29 18.22
C GLU A 49 14.47 9.88 17.46
N THR A 50 13.26 9.65 17.93
CA THR A 50 12.04 10.19 17.35
C THR A 50 10.88 10.15 18.33
N TYR A 51 9.93 11.06 18.20
CA TYR A 51 8.60 10.95 18.82
C TYR A 51 7.56 10.40 17.85
N TYR A 52 7.88 10.25 16.57
CA TYR A 52 6.95 9.73 15.57
C TYR A 52 6.77 8.22 15.66
N ASN A 53 5.52 7.77 15.56
CA ASN A 53 5.18 6.42 15.16
C ASN A 53 5.04 6.39 13.64
N TYR A 54 6.04 5.93 12.96
CA TYR A 54 6.09 5.90 11.48
C TYR A 54 5.11 4.92 10.83
N ALA A 55 4.35 4.16 11.62
CA ALA A 55 3.36 3.22 11.10
C ALA A 55 1.95 3.81 10.97
N VAL A 56 1.66 4.96 11.60
CA VAL A 56 0.32 5.52 11.74
C VAL A 56 0.18 6.92 11.13
N LYS A 57 -1.06 7.37 10.95
CA LYS A 57 -1.36 8.70 10.39
C LYS A 57 -1.00 9.84 11.37
N GLN A 58 -0.86 11.05 10.82
CA GLN A 58 -0.45 12.24 11.58
C GLN A 58 -1.31 12.49 12.82
N SER A 59 -2.64 12.33 12.72
CA SER A 59 -3.56 12.50 13.87
C SER A 59 -3.35 11.50 15.01
N MET A 60 -2.57 10.44 14.78
CA MET A 60 -2.20 9.42 15.78
C MET A 60 -0.73 9.55 16.20
N GLY A 61 -0.08 10.68 15.92
CA GLY A 61 1.34 10.88 16.21
C GLY A 61 2.30 10.29 15.16
N GLY A 62 1.79 10.08 13.95
CA GLY A 62 2.59 9.63 12.81
C GLY A 62 3.33 10.75 12.09
N ALA A 63 4.28 10.36 11.23
CA ALA A 63 4.95 11.23 10.28
C ALA A 63 4.10 11.44 9.01
N ASP A 64 4.68 12.11 7.99
CA ASP A 64 3.97 12.45 6.73
C ASP A 64 3.52 11.25 5.90
N GLY A 65 3.98 10.04 6.24
CA GLY A 65 3.70 8.82 5.49
C GLY A 65 4.65 8.61 4.33
N TYR A 66 4.28 7.68 3.45
CA TYR A 66 5.14 7.26 2.34
C TYR A 66 4.31 7.07 1.08
N GLN A 67 4.82 7.49 -0.06
CA GLN A 67 4.20 7.16 -1.34
C GLN A 67 4.12 5.65 -1.52
N GLY A 68 2.94 5.16 -1.89
CA GLY A 68 2.69 3.71 -1.96
C GLY A 68 3.37 2.98 -3.13
N GLY A 69 3.77 3.72 -4.18
CA GLY A 69 4.35 3.12 -5.37
C GLY A 69 3.42 2.09 -6.01
N SER A 70 4.00 1.08 -6.64
CA SER A 70 3.26 0.01 -7.32
C SER A 70 2.35 -0.86 -6.43
N THR A 71 2.33 -0.65 -5.11
CA THR A 71 1.35 -1.33 -4.24
C THR A 71 -0.07 -0.87 -4.54
N PHE A 72 -0.27 0.34 -5.07
CA PHE A 72 -1.57 0.88 -5.48
C PHE A 72 -2.23 0.13 -6.64
N LYS A 73 -1.47 -0.62 -7.41
CA LYS A 73 -1.99 -1.46 -8.50
C LYS A 73 -3.03 -2.49 -8.02
N ALA A 74 -3.01 -2.87 -6.74
CA ALA A 74 -4.04 -3.73 -6.16
C ALA A 74 -5.43 -3.08 -6.16
N PHE A 75 -5.50 -1.78 -5.86
CA PHE A 75 -6.76 -1.02 -5.86
C PHE A 75 -7.29 -0.82 -7.28
N VAL A 76 -6.38 -0.58 -8.24
CA VAL A 76 -6.75 -0.48 -9.67
C VAL A 76 -7.25 -1.81 -10.22
N ALA A 77 -6.58 -2.92 -9.91
CA ALA A 77 -7.03 -4.25 -10.32
C ALA A 77 -8.41 -4.59 -9.73
N ALA A 78 -8.62 -4.30 -8.43
CA ALA A 78 -9.89 -4.54 -7.77
C ALA A 78 -11.02 -3.69 -8.37
N ALA A 79 -10.79 -2.41 -8.60
CA ALA A 79 -11.77 -1.53 -9.23
C ALA A 79 -12.07 -1.98 -10.68
N ALA A 80 -11.06 -2.33 -11.45
CA ALA A 80 -11.24 -2.81 -12.82
C ALA A 80 -12.10 -4.07 -12.89
N LEU A 81 -11.89 -5.04 -11.99
CA LEU A 81 -12.71 -6.24 -11.91
C LEU A 81 -14.14 -5.93 -11.43
N ASP A 82 -14.30 -5.03 -10.46
CA ASP A 82 -15.60 -4.59 -9.93
C ASP A 82 -16.44 -3.89 -11.01
N GLU A 83 -15.78 -3.13 -11.92
CA GLU A 83 -16.38 -2.49 -13.10
C GLU A 83 -16.57 -3.46 -14.30
N GLY A 84 -16.32 -4.76 -14.11
CA GLY A 84 -16.53 -5.79 -15.11
C GLY A 84 -15.41 -5.95 -16.16
N LEU A 85 -14.25 -5.33 -15.96
CA LEU A 85 -13.09 -5.54 -16.84
C LEU A 85 -12.46 -6.90 -16.54
N GLY A 86 -12.45 -7.80 -17.52
CA GLY A 86 -11.98 -9.18 -17.34
C GLY A 86 -10.46 -9.27 -17.11
N SER A 87 -10.03 -10.15 -16.20
CA SER A 87 -8.60 -10.35 -15.88
C SER A 87 -7.76 -10.94 -17.03
N TYR A 88 -8.41 -11.58 -18.00
CA TYR A 88 -7.79 -12.16 -19.22
C TYR A 88 -7.78 -11.20 -20.41
N GLY A 89 -8.49 -10.09 -20.34
CA GLY A 89 -8.43 -9.01 -21.33
C GLY A 89 -6.99 -8.51 -21.49
N THR A 90 -6.57 -8.27 -22.77
CA THR A 90 -5.19 -7.88 -23.04
C THR A 90 -5.07 -6.39 -23.36
N ILE A 91 -4.04 -5.76 -22.82
CA ILE A 91 -3.64 -4.39 -23.11
C ILE A 91 -2.26 -4.42 -23.75
N ASN A 92 -2.01 -3.55 -24.73
CA ASN A 92 -0.68 -3.38 -25.31
C ASN A 92 0.14 -2.42 -24.46
N ALA A 93 0.89 -2.98 -23.52
CA ALA A 93 1.75 -2.26 -22.59
C ALA A 93 3.14 -2.01 -23.21
N ARG A 94 3.23 -1.03 -24.13
CA ARG A 94 4.52 -0.63 -24.73
C ARG A 94 5.52 -0.21 -23.65
N ALA A 95 6.83 -0.34 -23.94
CA ALA A 95 7.90 -0.01 -23.00
C ALA A 95 7.80 1.43 -22.47
N HIS A 96 7.42 2.36 -23.36
CA HIS A 96 7.26 3.78 -23.07
C HIS A 96 5.93 4.26 -23.65
N ILE A 97 5.13 4.96 -22.85
CA ILE A 97 3.89 5.60 -23.30
C ILE A 97 3.84 7.02 -22.75
N ASN A 98 3.75 8.01 -23.64
CA ASN A 98 3.43 9.37 -23.26
C ASN A 98 1.91 9.54 -23.21
N PHE A 99 1.39 9.91 -22.05
CA PHE A 99 -0.05 10.09 -21.80
C PHE A 99 -0.53 11.52 -22.05
N LYS A 100 0.31 12.43 -22.55
CA LYS A 100 -0.08 13.80 -22.90
C LYS A 100 -1.32 13.84 -23.78
N GLY A 101 -2.27 14.67 -23.45
CA GLY A 101 -3.54 14.84 -24.16
C GLY A 101 -4.61 13.81 -23.79
N GLN A 102 -4.26 12.71 -23.12
CA GLN A 102 -5.24 11.70 -22.70
C GLN A 102 -6.08 12.18 -21.53
N VAL A 103 -7.31 11.68 -21.45
CA VAL A 103 -8.28 12.02 -20.42
C VAL A 103 -8.55 10.81 -19.54
N PHE A 104 -8.57 11.03 -18.24
CA PHE A 104 -8.96 10.03 -17.24
C PHE A 104 -10.28 10.47 -16.60
N LYS A 105 -11.27 9.57 -16.56
CA LYS A 105 -12.58 9.84 -15.97
C LYS A 105 -12.45 10.00 -14.44
N THR A 106 -13.02 11.09 -13.91
CA THR A 106 -13.10 11.37 -12.47
C THR A 106 -14.55 11.32 -11.99
N CYS A 107 -14.81 11.47 -10.68
CA CYS A 107 -16.16 11.56 -10.14
C CYS A 107 -16.94 12.78 -10.67
N ASN A 108 -16.24 13.84 -11.09
CA ASN A 108 -16.81 15.12 -11.50
C ASN A 108 -16.48 15.46 -12.97
N GLY A 109 -16.33 14.45 -13.82
CA GLY A 109 -16.00 14.65 -15.24
C GLY A 109 -14.72 13.96 -15.67
N GLY A 110 -13.65 14.69 -16.00
CA GLY A 110 -12.38 14.11 -16.42
C GLY A 110 -11.19 15.03 -16.18
N VAL A 111 -10.03 14.45 -15.94
CA VAL A 111 -8.75 15.14 -15.88
C VAL A 111 -7.95 14.85 -17.15
N LYS A 112 -7.56 15.91 -17.86
CA LYS A 112 -6.69 15.82 -19.05
C LYS A 112 -5.23 15.96 -18.62
N VAL A 113 -4.38 15.09 -19.14
CA VAL A 113 -2.94 15.19 -18.96
C VAL A 113 -2.39 16.27 -19.89
N ASN A 114 -2.14 17.47 -19.35
CA ASN A 114 -1.77 18.64 -20.15
C ASN A 114 -0.27 18.74 -20.45
N LYS A 115 0.58 18.10 -19.63
CA LYS A 115 2.04 18.10 -19.77
C LYS A 115 2.53 16.77 -20.33
N ASP A 116 3.75 16.76 -20.85
CA ASP A 116 4.42 15.51 -21.18
C ASP A 116 4.57 14.67 -19.92
N TRP A 117 3.99 13.47 -19.97
CA TRP A 117 4.07 12.48 -18.91
C TRP A 117 4.29 11.11 -19.54
N THR A 118 5.58 10.76 -19.64
CA THR A 118 5.98 9.45 -20.13
C THR A 118 6.08 8.48 -18.96
N VAL A 119 5.44 7.34 -19.12
CA VAL A 119 5.48 6.22 -18.18
C VAL A 119 6.29 5.10 -18.81
N ASP A 120 7.28 4.63 -18.06
CA ASP A 120 8.22 3.60 -18.46
C ASP A 120 7.98 2.31 -17.70
N ASN A 121 8.23 1.17 -18.35
CA ASN A 121 8.30 -0.14 -17.71
C ASN A 121 9.75 -0.47 -17.35
N ALA A 122 9.97 -0.96 -16.15
CA ALA A 122 11.28 -1.54 -15.79
C ALA A 122 11.56 -2.82 -16.61
N SER A 123 10.53 -3.55 -16.96
CA SER A 123 10.41 -4.74 -17.84
C SER A 123 9.00 -5.30 -17.69
N PRO A 124 8.55 -6.28 -18.39
CA PRO A 124 8.58 -6.46 -19.82
C PRO A 124 7.60 -5.51 -20.53
N SER A 125 7.51 -5.58 -21.85
CA SER A 125 6.56 -4.80 -22.66
C SER A 125 5.84 -5.70 -23.65
N GLY A 126 4.77 -5.19 -24.28
CA GLY A 126 3.97 -5.88 -25.28
C GLY A 126 2.53 -6.14 -24.84
N ARG A 127 1.85 -7.01 -25.58
CA ARG A 127 0.46 -7.38 -25.28
C ARG A 127 0.40 -8.35 -24.11
N MET A 128 -0.31 -7.98 -23.05
CA MET A 128 -0.41 -8.78 -21.84
C MET A 128 -1.75 -8.61 -21.12
N ASN A 129 -2.11 -9.57 -20.28
CA ASN A 129 -3.29 -9.54 -19.44
C ASN A 129 -2.94 -9.09 -18.00
N MET A 130 -3.96 -9.01 -17.12
CA MET A 130 -3.79 -8.57 -15.73
C MET A 130 -2.85 -9.48 -14.93
N TRP A 131 -2.88 -10.78 -15.15
CA TRP A 131 -2.01 -11.75 -14.46
C TRP A 131 -0.53 -11.46 -14.72
N TYR A 132 -0.17 -11.28 -15.98
CA TYR A 132 1.21 -10.99 -16.36
C TYR A 132 1.65 -9.60 -15.95
N GLY A 133 0.79 -8.59 -16.18
CA GLY A 133 1.02 -7.19 -15.78
C GLY A 133 1.22 -7.04 -14.26
N THR A 134 0.46 -7.80 -13.45
CA THR A 134 0.59 -7.80 -11.97
C THR A 134 1.87 -8.50 -11.54
N LYS A 135 2.15 -9.70 -12.08
CA LYS A 135 3.34 -10.49 -11.76
C LYS A 135 4.63 -9.67 -11.91
N HIS A 136 4.72 -8.90 -13.01
CA HIS A 136 5.90 -8.11 -13.38
C HIS A 136 5.77 -6.62 -13.05
N SER A 137 4.66 -6.21 -12.40
CA SER A 137 4.44 -4.83 -11.99
C SER A 137 4.49 -3.80 -13.14
N VAL A 138 3.95 -4.14 -14.33
CA VAL A 138 4.08 -3.34 -15.55
C VAL A 138 3.32 -2.02 -15.44
N ASN A 139 4.03 -0.90 -15.49
CA ASN A 139 3.47 0.44 -15.25
C ASN A 139 2.50 0.85 -16.36
N THR A 140 2.92 0.74 -17.62
CA THR A 140 2.08 1.16 -18.77
C THR A 140 0.84 0.30 -18.95
N TYR A 141 0.85 -0.96 -18.46
CA TYR A 141 -0.35 -1.79 -18.35
C TYR A 141 -1.33 -1.16 -17.36
N TYR A 142 -0.86 -0.85 -16.16
CA TYR A 142 -1.72 -0.41 -15.06
C TYR A 142 -2.25 1.01 -15.24
N VAL A 143 -1.50 1.93 -15.84
CA VAL A 143 -2.00 3.27 -16.18
C VAL A 143 -3.12 3.19 -17.22
N GLN A 144 -2.99 2.30 -18.23
CA GLN A 144 -4.07 2.07 -19.21
C GLN A 144 -5.28 1.37 -18.57
N LEU A 145 -5.06 0.41 -17.65
CA LEU A 145 -6.14 -0.26 -16.92
C LEU A 145 -6.91 0.74 -16.04
N GLU A 146 -6.19 1.61 -15.33
CA GLU A 146 -6.76 2.69 -14.53
C GLU A 146 -7.58 3.66 -15.39
N GLN A 147 -7.08 4.02 -16.58
CA GLN A 147 -7.81 4.86 -17.52
C GLN A 147 -9.13 4.21 -17.96
N GLN A 148 -9.14 2.89 -18.21
CA GLN A 148 -10.34 2.14 -18.58
C GLN A 148 -11.33 2.03 -17.42
N ALA A 149 -10.87 1.73 -16.22
CA ALA A 149 -11.71 1.63 -15.03
C ALA A 149 -12.25 3.00 -14.58
N GLY A 150 -11.45 4.05 -14.76
CA GLY A 150 -11.73 5.42 -14.27
C GLY A 150 -11.21 5.66 -12.86
N LEU A 151 -10.75 6.88 -12.61
CA LEU A 151 -10.18 7.30 -11.32
C LEU A 151 -11.21 7.31 -10.18
N CYS A 152 -12.49 7.59 -10.50
CA CYS A 152 -13.55 7.59 -9.49
C CYS A 152 -13.80 6.20 -8.89
N PRO A 153 -14.03 5.13 -9.67
CA PRO A 153 -14.11 3.77 -9.14
C PRO A 153 -12.84 3.34 -8.39
N VAL A 154 -11.67 3.68 -8.91
CA VAL A 154 -10.38 3.29 -8.32
C VAL A 154 -10.17 3.92 -6.95
N THR A 155 -10.36 5.23 -6.80
CA THR A 155 -10.19 5.92 -5.52
C THR A 155 -11.28 5.54 -4.51
N LYS A 156 -12.52 5.32 -4.97
CA LYS A 156 -13.60 4.78 -4.14
C LYS A 156 -13.31 3.36 -3.67
N MET A 157 -12.74 2.51 -4.52
CA MET A 157 -12.32 1.16 -4.15
C MET A 157 -11.25 1.20 -3.06
N ALA A 158 -10.20 2.02 -3.23
CA ALA A 158 -9.15 2.18 -2.22
C ALA A 158 -9.74 2.60 -0.86
N LYS A 159 -10.61 3.61 -0.84
CA LYS A 159 -11.32 4.06 0.38
C LYS A 159 -12.19 2.97 0.98
N ARG A 160 -12.95 2.25 0.15
CA ARG A 160 -13.86 1.16 0.56
C ARG A 160 -13.10 0.02 1.25
N LEU A 161 -11.87 -0.26 0.82
CA LEU A 161 -10.99 -1.26 1.40
C LEU A 161 -10.31 -0.80 2.71
N GLY A 162 -10.43 0.47 3.11
CA GLY A 162 -9.84 1.03 4.32
C GLY A 162 -8.56 1.84 4.09
N LEU A 163 -8.20 2.13 2.82
CA LEU A 163 -7.02 2.97 2.57
C LEU A 163 -7.29 4.42 2.98
N GLU A 164 -6.46 4.94 3.88
CA GLU A 164 -6.45 6.34 4.29
C GLU A 164 -5.12 7.01 3.95
N MET A 165 -5.19 8.31 3.63
CA MET A 165 -4.00 9.14 3.51
C MET A 165 -3.38 9.39 4.89
N SER A 166 -2.05 9.53 4.94
CA SER A 166 -1.33 9.88 6.18
C SER A 166 -1.79 11.21 6.80
N SER A 167 -2.17 12.17 5.95
CA SER A 167 -2.72 13.46 6.35
C SER A 167 -4.16 13.40 6.90
N GLY A 168 -4.88 12.28 6.70
CA GLY A 168 -6.30 12.15 7.04
C GLY A 168 -7.24 12.80 6.02
N GLN A 169 -6.74 13.38 4.93
CA GLN A 169 -7.59 13.90 3.86
C GLN A 169 -8.35 12.79 3.14
N ASP A 170 -9.50 13.11 2.57
CA ASP A 170 -10.29 12.16 1.79
C ASP A 170 -9.60 11.83 0.46
N ILE A 171 -9.21 10.57 0.29
CA ILE A 171 -8.49 10.10 -0.88
C ILE A 171 -9.31 10.23 -2.18
N VAL A 172 -10.63 10.14 -2.12
CA VAL A 172 -11.52 10.30 -3.28
C VAL A 172 -11.58 11.77 -3.72
N ALA A 173 -11.67 12.70 -2.76
CA ALA A 173 -11.73 14.13 -3.07
C ALA A 173 -10.39 14.69 -3.54
N SER A 174 -9.27 14.20 -2.98
CA SER A 174 -7.95 14.81 -3.14
C SER A 174 -7.07 14.17 -4.21
N ASN A 175 -7.34 12.92 -4.64
CA ASN A 175 -6.37 12.15 -5.41
C ASN A 175 -6.90 11.48 -6.69
N GLN A 176 -7.83 12.11 -7.39
CA GLN A 176 -8.24 11.65 -8.71
C GLN A 176 -7.29 12.17 -9.79
N ASN A 177 -6.07 11.64 -9.81
CA ASN A 177 -5.03 12.00 -10.79
C ASN A 177 -4.50 10.75 -11.50
N ALA A 178 -4.02 10.92 -12.74
CA ALA A 178 -3.59 9.83 -13.61
C ALA A 178 -2.37 9.04 -13.10
N SER A 179 -1.66 9.54 -12.10
CA SER A 179 -0.53 8.83 -11.46
C SER A 179 -0.92 8.01 -10.23
N PHE A 180 -2.22 7.92 -9.91
CA PHE A 180 -2.71 7.20 -8.73
C PHE A 180 -2.23 5.74 -8.71
N THR A 181 -2.31 5.04 -9.83
CA THR A 181 -1.85 3.63 -9.95
C THR A 181 -0.36 3.44 -9.67
N LEU A 182 0.43 4.50 -9.78
CA LEU A 182 1.87 4.52 -9.47
C LEU A 182 2.14 4.90 -8.00
N GLY A 183 1.08 5.07 -7.20
CA GLY A 183 1.15 5.30 -5.76
C GLY A 183 1.72 6.65 -5.38
N SER A 184 1.32 7.71 -6.09
CA SER A 184 1.74 9.10 -5.82
C SER A 184 1.12 9.72 -4.55
N VAL A 185 0.50 8.89 -3.71
CA VAL A 185 -0.23 9.30 -2.49
C VAL A 185 0.54 8.82 -1.27
N GLU A 186 0.71 9.70 -0.29
CA GLU A 186 1.31 9.38 1.00
C GLU A 186 0.31 8.63 1.88
N VAL A 187 0.68 7.41 2.24
CA VAL A 187 -0.10 6.49 3.08
C VAL A 187 0.77 5.93 4.20
N THR A 188 0.15 5.27 5.16
CA THR A 188 0.85 4.66 6.28
C THR A 188 0.91 3.14 6.17
N PRO A 189 1.91 2.48 6.77
CA PRO A 189 1.94 1.03 6.85
C PRO A 189 0.68 0.42 7.47
N LEU A 190 0.07 1.08 8.47
CA LEU A 190 -1.16 0.62 9.10
C LEU A 190 -2.34 0.67 8.13
N SER A 191 -2.56 1.79 7.44
CA SER A 191 -3.61 1.93 6.42
C SER A 191 -3.44 0.92 5.28
N MET A 192 -2.20 0.63 4.87
CA MET A 192 -1.91 -0.36 3.84
C MET A 192 -2.22 -1.80 4.29
N VAL A 193 -1.88 -2.18 5.53
CA VAL A 193 -2.24 -3.54 6.02
C VAL A 193 -3.75 -3.67 6.24
N GLU A 194 -4.44 -2.60 6.62
CA GLU A 194 -5.90 -2.56 6.71
C GLU A 194 -6.53 -2.85 5.35
N ALA A 195 -6.13 -2.11 4.30
CA ALA A 195 -6.67 -2.26 2.97
C ALA A 195 -6.36 -3.64 2.35
N TYR A 196 -5.13 -4.12 2.47
CA TYR A 196 -4.75 -5.46 1.99
C TYR A 196 -5.34 -6.58 2.84
N GLY A 197 -5.57 -6.34 4.13
CA GLY A 197 -6.26 -7.23 5.05
C GLY A 197 -7.69 -7.54 4.61
N THR A 198 -8.36 -6.59 3.97
CA THR A 198 -9.68 -6.78 3.39
C THR A 198 -9.67 -7.82 2.27
N PHE A 199 -8.65 -7.86 1.40
CA PHE A 199 -8.49 -8.93 0.41
C PHE A 199 -8.24 -10.29 1.09
N ALA A 200 -7.34 -10.34 2.08
CA ALA A 200 -7.01 -11.55 2.82
C ALA A 200 -8.21 -12.14 3.58
N ALA A 201 -9.12 -11.27 4.05
CA ALA A 201 -10.35 -11.62 4.75
C ALA A 201 -11.55 -11.83 3.82
N ARG A 202 -11.31 -12.12 2.52
CA ARG A 202 -12.35 -12.34 1.52
C ARG A 202 -13.37 -11.20 1.43
N GLY A 203 -12.87 -9.97 1.46
CA GLY A 203 -13.69 -8.76 1.31
C GLY A 203 -14.27 -8.19 2.61
N LYS A 204 -13.99 -8.80 3.75
CA LYS A 204 -14.39 -8.30 5.07
C LYS A 204 -13.36 -7.28 5.56
N HIS A 205 -13.73 -6.01 5.57
CA HIS A 205 -12.95 -4.92 6.14
C HIS A 205 -13.14 -4.87 7.66
N CYS A 206 -12.03 -4.70 8.40
CA CYS A 206 -12.05 -4.47 9.85
C CYS A 206 -11.10 -3.33 10.19
N GLU A 207 -11.55 -2.39 11.00
CA GLU A 207 -10.70 -1.31 11.53
C GLU A 207 -9.61 -1.88 12.43
N PRO A 208 -8.38 -1.31 12.43
CA PRO A 208 -7.30 -1.78 13.26
C PRO A 208 -7.57 -1.62 14.77
N ILE A 209 -7.37 -2.68 15.54
CA ILE A 209 -7.47 -2.71 17.00
C ILE A 209 -6.23 -3.34 17.63
N ILE A 210 -5.90 -2.93 18.85
CA ILE A 210 -4.75 -3.48 19.62
C ILE A 210 -5.18 -4.34 20.80
N LEU A 211 -6.42 -4.22 21.25
CA LEU A 211 -6.94 -4.93 22.41
C LEU A 211 -7.85 -6.08 21.98
N LYS A 212 -7.47 -7.30 22.30
CA LYS A 212 -8.29 -8.50 22.07
C LYS A 212 -9.30 -8.75 23.20
N SER A 213 -8.89 -8.51 24.43
CA SER A 213 -9.73 -8.69 25.61
C SER A 213 -9.16 -7.86 26.78
N ILE A 214 -10.04 -7.43 27.65
CA ILE A 214 -9.70 -6.79 28.92
C ILE A 214 -10.35 -7.63 30.04
N LYS A 215 -9.56 -7.98 31.06
CA LYS A 215 -10.07 -8.62 32.26
C LYS A 215 -9.75 -7.77 33.49
N ALA A 216 -10.73 -7.56 34.33
CA ALA A 216 -10.52 -6.94 35.64
C ALA A 216 -9.75 -7.90 36.59
N LYS A 217 -9.28 -7.39 37.71
CA LYS A 217 -8.51 -8.17 38.70
C LYS A 217 -9.28 -9.40 39.25
N ASP A 218 -10.58 -9.29 39.31
CA ASP A 218 -11.52 -10.37 39.74
C ASP A 218 -11.85 -11.37 38.61
N GLY A 219 -11.26 -11.23 37.43
CA GLY A 219 -11.51 -12.08 36.27
C GLY A 219 -12.69 -11.63 35.40
N THR A 220 -13.45 -10.62 35.81
CA THR A 220 -14.60 -10.12 35.03
C THR A 220 -14.13 -9.53 33.70
N ALA A 221 -14.79 -9.94 32.60
CA ALA A 221 -14.53 -9.38 31.27
C ALA A 221 -15.00 -7.91 31.20
N ARG A 222 -14.22 -7.08 30.53
CA ARG A 222 -14.56 -5.69 30.20
C ARG A 222 -14.69 -5.54 28.69
N ASP A 223 -15.50 -4.59 28.27
CA ASP A 223 -15.68 -4.28 26.85
C ASP A 223 -14.36 -3.79 26.23
N VAL A 224 -14.11 -4.19 24.99
CA VAL A 224 -13.01 -3.75 24.15
C VAL A 224 -13.54 -3.01 22.94
N PRO A 225 -12.76 -2.09 22.36
CA PRO A 225 -13.14 -1.42 21.11
C PRO A 225 -13.49 -2.44 20.00
N SER A 226 -14.57 -2.21 19.30
CA SER A 226 -14.95 -3.02 18.13
C SER A 226 -14.07 -2.68 16.95
N ALA A 227 -13.68 -3.70 16.17
CA ALA A 227 -13.03 -3.51 14.89
C ALA A 227 -14.02 -3.15 13.76
N ASN A 228 -15.30 -2.93 14.05
CA ASN A 228 -16.34 -2.51 13.11
C ASN A 228 -16.34 -3.29 11.79
N CYS A 229 -16.11 -4.60 11.88
CA CYS A 229 -15.95 -5.45 10.71
C CYS A 229 -17.22 -5.52 9.86
N LYS A 230 -17.07 -5.32 8.55
CA LYS A 230 -18.20 -5.40 7.59
C LYS A 230 -17.72 -5.89 6.22
N GLN A 231 -18.59 -6.60 5.49
CA GLN A 231 -18.34 -6.99 4.10
C GLN A 231 -18.39 -5.72 3.22
N VAL A 232 -17.32 -5.41 2.52
CA VAL A 232 -17.23 -4.19 1.69
C VAL A 232 -17.03 -4.49 0.20
N ILE A 233 -16.49 -5.64 -0.15
CA ILE A 233 -16.44 -6.19 -1.53
C ILE A 233 -16.90 -7.65 -1.50
N SER A 234 -17.28 -8.21 -2.65
CA SER A 234 -17.69 -9.61 -2.69
C SER A 234 -16.52 -10.56 -2.41
N GLU A 235 -16.83 -11.76 -1.95
CA GLU A 235 -15.83 -12.82 -1.71
C GLU A 235 -15.13 -13.21 -3.02
N GLU A 236 -15.88 -13.29 -4.11
CA GLU A 236 -15.37 -13.63 -5.45
C GLU A 236 -14.36 -12.61 -5.94
N LEU A 237 -14.63 -11.31 -5.73
CA LEU A 237 -13.68 -10.24 -6.10
C LEU A 237 -12.40 -10.34 -5.28
N ALA A 238 -12.52 -10.53 -3.96
CA ALA A 238 -11.37 -10.67 -3.06
C ALA A 238 -10.54 -11.91 -3.39
N ASP A 239 -11.19 -13.04 -3.69
CA ASP A 239 -10.53 -14.29 -4.10
C ASP A 239 -9.83 -14.14 -5.45
N ALA A 240 -10.44 -13.46 -6.42
CA ALA A 240 -9.83 -13.16 -7.72
C ALA A 240 -8.57 -12.31 -7.57
N ILE A 241 -8.63 -11.23 -6.78
CA ILE A 241 -7.47 -10.40 -6.46
C ILE A 241 -6.39 -11.22 -5.75
N SER A 242 -6.75 -11.98 -4.73
CA SER A 242 -5.81 -12.83 -3.99
C SER A 242 -5.08 -13.81 -4.93
N LYS A 243 -5.78 -14.41 -5.88
CA LYS A 243 -5.21 -15.33 -6.85
C LYS A 243 -4.27 -14.63 -7.85
N ILE A 244 -4.66 -13.49 -8.40
CA ILE A 244 -3.82 -12.69 -9.31
C ILE A 244 -2.54 -12.21 -8.60
N PHE A 245 -2.66 -11.77 -7.35
CA PHE A 245 -1.56 -11.23 -6.56
C PHE A 245 -0.65 -12.29 -5.93
N GLN A 246 -0.90 -13.58 -6.15
CA GLN A 246 0.11 -14.64 -5.96
C GLN A 246 1.23 -14.56 -7.00
N GLY A 247 0.95 -14.00 -8.18
CA GLY A 247 1.93 -13.88 -9.27
C GLY A 247 3.24 -13.21 -8.86
N PRO A 248 3.25 -12.06 -8.17
CA PRO A 248 4.48 -11.43 -7.67
C PRO A 248 5.36 -12.36 -6.81
N TYR A 249 4.77 -13.21 -5.99
CA TYR A 249 5.49 -14.18 -5.14
C TYR A 249 5.88 -15.48 -5.88
N ASN A 250 5.27 -15.76 -7.03
CA ASN A 250 5.52 -16.95 -7.83
C ASN A 250 6.28 -16.61 -9.13
N GLY A 251 7.56 -16.28 -8.98
CA GLY A 251 8.44 -15.91 -10.09
C GLY A 251 8.25 -14.47 -10.59
N GLY A 252 7.66 -13.59 -9.78
CA GLY A 252 7.52 -12.16 -10.05
C GLY A 252 8.38 -11.30 -9.13
N THR A 253 7.98 -10.05 -8.93
CA THR A 253 8.77 -9.01 -8.24
C THR A 253 8.98 -9.24 -6.74
N ALA A 254 8.19 -10.12 -6.10
CA ALA A 254 8.27 -10.43 -4.67
C ALA A 254 8.84 -11.82 -4.37
N THR A 255 9.45 -12.49 -5.36
CA THR A 255 9.91 -13.89 -5.21
C THR A 255 10.91 -14.07 -4.05
N SER A 256 11.81 -13.10 -3.85
CA SER A 256 12.79 -13.12 -2.74
C SER A 256 12.16 -12.95 -1.34
N ALA A 257 10.94 -12.44 -1.28
CA ALA A 257 10.20 -12.26 -0.01
C ALA A 257 9.25 -13.44 0.28
N LYS A 258 9.22 -14.46 -0.58
CA LYS A 258 8.35 -15.62 -0.39
C LYS A 258 8.84 -16.49 0.78
N VAL A 259 7.92 -16.83 1.68
CA VAL A 259 8.16 -17.81 2.74
C VAL A 259 7.98 -19.22 2.16
N PRO A 260 8.98 -20.10 2.26
CA PRO A 260 8.86 -21.47 1.77
C PRO A 260 7.66 -22.20 2.38
N GLY A 261 6.92 -22.95 1.57
CA GLY A 261 5.75 -23.70 2.02
C GLY A 261 4.49 -22.90 2.30
N VAL A 262 4.54 -21.56 2.18
CA VAL A 262 3.39 -20.68 2.45
C VAL A 262 2.82 -20.12 1.14
N ALA A 263 1.51 -20.25 0.96
CA ALA A 263 0.79 -19.58 -0.12
C ALA A 263 0.63 -18.10 0.24
N MET A 264 1.33 -17.22 -0.48
CA MET A 264 1.33 -15.79 -0.25
C MET A 264 0.82 -15.04 -1.47
N ALA A 265 0.09 -13.96 -1.21
CA ALA A 265 -0.28 -12.97 -2.21
C ALA A 265 0.19 -11.57 -1.74
N GLY A 266 0.34 -10.64 -2.67
CA GLY A 266 0.74 -9.28 -2.34
C GLY A 266 1.46 -8.57 -3.47
N LYS A 267 2.15 -7.48 -3.14
CA LYS A 267 2.76 -6.59 -4.13
C LYS A 267 3.97 -5.85 -3.57
N THR A 268 5.00 -5.73 -4.38
CA THR A 268 6.11 -4.79 -4.13
C THR A 268 5.74 -3.39 -4.64
N GLY A 269 6.29 -2.38 -4.02
CA GLY A 269 6.22 -0.98 -4.44
C GLY A 269 7.61 -0.36 -4.44
N THR A 270 7.90 0.43 -5.45
CA THR A 270 9.10 1.27 -5.52
C THR A 270 8.68 2.63 -6.02
N VAL A 271 9.13 3.67 -5.36
CA VAL A 271 8.89 5.06 -5.73
C VAL A 271 10.12 5.58 -6.47
N PRO A 272 10.00 6.52 -7.43
CA PRO A 272 11.13 7.11 -8.13
C PRO A 272 12.25 7.51 -7.18
N PHE A 273 13.50 7.29 -7.60
CA PHE A 273 14.73 7.53 -6.81
C PHE A 273 14.81 6.69 -5.52
N ASN A 274 14.06 5.57 -5.43
CA ASN A 274 14.00 4.71 -4.26
C ASN A 274 13.61 5.43 -2.96
N ARG A 275 12.88 6.54 -3.05
CA ARG A 275 12.44 7.32 -1.88
C ARG A 275 11.60 6.49 -0.91
N ALA A 276 10.86 5.51 -1.42
CA ALA A 276 10.23 4.49 -0.60
C ALA A 276 10.22 3.14 -1.35
N VAL A 277 10.51 2.07 -0.62
CA VAL A 277 10.44 0.68 -1.13
C VAL A 277 9.53 -0.11 -0.21
N TRP A 278 8.52 -0.76 -0.81
CA TRP A 278 7.49 -1.49 -0.12
C TRP A 278 7.49 -2.97 -0.46
N THR A 279 7.12 -3.78 0.52
CA THR A 279 6.67 -5.15 0.31
C THR A 279 5.38 -5.36 1.09
N MET A 280 4.28 -5.59 0.37
CA MET A 280 3.01 -6.02 0.93
C MET A 280 2.88 -7.52 0.74
N GLY A 281 2.55 -8.24 1.80
CA GLY A 281 2.30 -9.66 1.73
C GLY A 281 1.13 -10.07 2.62
N PHE A 282 0.31 -11.01 2.16
CA PHE A 282 -0.76 -11.56 2.97
C PHE A 282 -0.98 -13.05 2.73
N THR A 283 -1.48 -13.69 3.76
CA THR A 283 -2.02 -15.05 3.79
C THR A 283 -3.45 -14.96 4.34
N ARG A 284 -4.09 -16.09 4.60
CA ARG A 284 -5.41 -16.09 5.27
C ARG A 284 -5.33 -15.60 6.72
N ASP A 285 -4.17 -15.76 7.37
CA ASP A 285 -4.02 -15.56 8.82
C ASP A 285 -3.25 -14.28 9.16
N LEU A 286 -2.52 -13.70 8.22
CA LEU A 286 -1.67 -12.55 8.48
C LEU A 286 -1.50 -11.69 7.24
N VAL A 287 -1.62 -10.37 7.41
CA VAL A 287 -1.24 -9.36 6.43
C VAL A 287 -0.08 -8.54 7.00
N GLY A 288 0.91 -8.24 6.16
CA GLY A 288 2.08 -7.46 6.55
C GLY A 288 2.49 -6.42 5.52
N ALA A 289 2.96 -5.30 6.02
CA ALA A 289 3.65 -4.26 5.28
C ALA A 289 5.05 -4.09 5.81
N ALA A 290 6.05 -4.09 4.94
CA ALA A 290 7.39 -3.63 5.22
C ALA A 290 7.71 -2.46 4.30
N VAL A 291 8.17 -1.35 4.86
CA VAL A 291 8.60 -0.17 4.12
C VAL A 291 9.97 0.28 4.59
N ILE A 292 10.80 0.69 3.65
CA ILE A 292 12.04 1.43 3.88
C ILE A 292 11.92 2.72 3.10
N SER A 293 12.17 3.85 3.76
CA SER A 293 12.05 5.18 3.16
C SER A 293 13.06 6.13 3.79
N TYR A 294 13.35 7.23 3.09
CA TYR A 294 14.02 8.36 3.71
C TYR A 294 13.19 8.89 4.88
N ASP A 295 13.87 9.30 5.92
CA ASP A 295 13.27 9.96 7.07
C ASP A 295 13.30 11.48 6.82
N SER A 296 12.17 12.03 6.36
CA SER A 296 12.04 13.46 6.05
C SER A 296 12.25 14.37 7.26
N SER A 297 12.22 13.82 8.48
CA SER A 297 12.53 14.58 9.70
C SER A 297 14.03 14.83 9.91
N ILE A 298 14.90 14.12 9.18
CA ILE A 298 16.35 14.22 9.35
C ILE A 298 16.96 15.30 8.46
N ASP A 299 16.60 15.32 7.19
CA ASP A 299 17.11 16.32 6.23
C ASP A 299 16.16 16.46 5.03
N PRO A 300 15.43 17.57 4.92
CA PRO A 300 14.60 17.83 3.77
C PRO A 300 15.40 18.31 2.53
N VAL A 301 16.69 18.56 2.63
CA VAL A 301 17.46 19.29 1.59
C VAL A 301 18.67 18.53 1.04
N GLY A 302 19.15 17.46 1.66
CA GLY A 302 20.46 16.89 1.35
C GLY A 302 20.55 15.46 0.86
N ALA A 303 19.45 14.73 0.73
CA ALA A 303 19.47 13.32 0.36
C ALA A 303 19.05 13.12 -1.12
N CYS A 304 19.90 13.53 -2.05
CA CYS A 304 19.88 13.09 -3.45
C CYS A 304 21.11 12.30 -3.76
#